data_3951a706427f576095a428b263587f63
#
_entry.id   3951a706427f576095a428b263587f63
#
_cell.length_a   1.000
_cell.length_b   1.000
_cell.length_c   1.000
_cell.angle_alpha   90.00
_cell.angle_beta   90.00
_cell.angle_gamma   90.00
#
_symmetry.space_group_name_H-M   'P 1'
#
loop_
_entity.id
_entity.type
_entity.pdbx_description
1 polymer ?
#
loop_
_entity_poly.entity_id
_entity_poly.type
_entity_poly.pdbx_seq_one_letter_code
_entity_poly.pdbx_strand_id
1 'polypeptide(L)'
;MKPGAPAAPKDKALAVELRERLRGLPPAQIVLMRQVMRLHAAGDRAMANHWLAEVAAQAPDHPEVLYWQALHHAESADWPQAVQALTRASAQRSDDFRICCLLGAAQGHEGDGVAARHSLGLAAGCAHSAKDWLKLSIECDNQGLYDDALSAAEAALRLDPRSVVGLLQRSRCNKALGHAHAAAADCRTLIAAGRESARAWFALVDLKTIALSAAERQQLEAAALRSEVAAERQLLDFALGKALEDAGEFEGALAVFNRANQAVRAAALWDSAAFARRMAGVREAYDGPIAQAAPQGREVIFIVGLPRSGSTLIEQVLAAHPAVEGASELPYLQQVISAESRRRGQPFPAWVSQASAPDWTRLGQHYLRLSARWRLHKPIATDKLPDNWLYVGAIRAMLPEARIIDCRRDPLETCWSCYKQLFGPGLATFSYGFDSLAQYWQACEHMGDRWARQSPEQLRIQSYEALVTQPETQIRELLAFCQLPYQSACLNFQSAQRAIRTPSALQVRQPLRQTSTPAALFGALLDPLRTALEGARISEPG
;
A
#
# COMPACT_ATOMS: atom_id res chain seq x y z
N MET A 1 0.55 27.15 -49.61
CA MET A 1 1.00 26.97 -48.22
C MET A 1 0.25 27.98 -47.35
N LYS A 2 -0.70 27.55 -46.51
CA LYS A 2 -1.35 28.44 -45.51
C LYS A 2 -0.38 28.59 -44.33
N PRO A 3 -0.15 29.80 -43.77
CA PRO A 3 0.63 29.95 -42.55
C PRO A 3 -0.09 29.29 -41.41
N GLY A 4 0.63 28.44 -40.65
CA GLY A 4 0.09 27.72 -39.50
C GLY A 4 -0.43 28.69 -38.45
N ALA A 5 -1.55 28.33 -37.83
CA ALA A 5 -2.16 29.07 -36.73
C ALA A 5 -1.13 29.28 -35.59
N PRO A 6 -1.11 30.44 -34.92
CA PRO A 6 -0.19 30.68 -33.82
C PRO A 6 -0.48 29.67 -32.69
N ALA A 7 0.58 29.00 -32.22
CA ALA A 7 0.48 28.03 -31.12
C ALA A 7 -0.21 28.66 -29.89
N ALA A 8 -1.08 27.89 -29.21
CA ALA A 8 -1.79 28.36 -28.04
C ALA A 8 -0.81 28.85 -26.95
N PRO A 9 -1.19 29.80 -26.08
CA PRO A 9 -0.30 30.35 -25.04
C PRO A 9 0.37 29.30 -24.16
N LYS A 10 -0.32 28.19 -23.87
CA LYS A 10 0.21 27.04 -23.09
C LYS A 10 1.37 26.32 -23.80
N ASP A 11 1.30 26.18 -25.14
CA ASP A 11 2.36 25.53 -25.93
C ASP A 11 3.63 26.40 -26.01
N LYS A 12 3.50 27.73 -25.97
CA LYS A 12 4.63 28.65 -25.93
C LYS A 12 5.35 28.60 -24.57
N ALA A 13 4.61 28.57 -23.46
CA ALA A 13 5.18 28.48 -22.13
C ALA A 13 5.94 27.14 -21.92
N LEU A 14 5.36 26.02 -22.34
CA LEU A 14 6.01 24.72 -22.33
C LEU A 14 7.26 24.65 -23.17
N ALA A 15 7.26 25.30 -24.32
CA ALA A 15 8.43 25.39 -25.22
C ALA A 15 9.57 26.22 -24.60
N VAL A 16 9.26 27.28 -23.86
CA VAL A 16 10.24 28.09 -23.13
C VAL A 16 10.85 27.28 -21.98
N GLU A 17 10.03 26.64 -21.16
CA GLU A 17 10.48 25.77 -20.05
C GLU A 17 11.41 24.66 -20.57
N LEU A 18 11.06 24.01 -21.67
CA LEU A 18 11.87 22.95 -22.25
C LEU A 18 13.22 23.48 -22.77
N ARG A 19 13.27 24.71 -23.32
CA ARG A 19 14.53 25.35 -23.75
C ARG A 19 15.44 25.60 -22.55
N GLU A 20 14.92 26.11 -21.45
CA GLU A 20 15.71 26.36 -20.24
C GLU A 20 16.24 25.04 -19.66
N ARG A 21 15.43 24.01 -19.65
CA ARG A 21 15.84 22.68 -19.15
C ARG A 21 16.98 22.06 -19.96
N LEU A 22 17.00 22.28 -21.28
CA LEU A 22 18.01 21.74 -22.20
C LEU A 22 19.17 22.73 -22.45
N ARG A 23 19.19 23.86 -21.76
CA ARG A 23 20.25 24.87 -21.88
C ARG A 23 21.60 24.28 -21.47
N GLY A 24 22.60 24.46 -22.34
CA GLY A 24 23.96 23.93 -22.15
C GLY A 24 24.23 22.60 -22.88
N LEU A 25 23.20 21.94 -23.41
CA LEU A 25 23.42 20.82 -24.32
C LEU A 25 23.78 21.28 -25.73
N PRO A 26 24.69 20.57 -26.43
CA PRO A 26 24.93 20.78 -27.86
C PRO A 26 23.65 20.58 -28.69
N PRO A 27 23.48 21.24 -29.84
CA PRO A 27 22.26 21.15 -30.66
C PRO A 27 21.85 19.72 -31.02
N ALA A 28 22.81 18.85 -31.34
CA ALA A 28 22.55 17.43 -31.64
C ALA A 28 21.96 16.71 -30.44
N GLN A 29 22.49 16.96 -29.23
CA GLN A 29 22.01 16.35 -28.00
C GLN A 29 20.61 16.84 -27.60
N ILE A 30 20.28 18.11 -27.91
CA ILE A 30 18.92 18.65 -27.72
C ILE A 30 17.90 17.86 -28.55
N VAL A 31 18.27 17.53 -29.81
CA VAL A 31 17.38 16.71 -30.66
C VAL A 31 17.17 15.32 -30.08
N LEU A 32 18.24 14.66 -29.64
CA LEU A 32 18.17 13.33 -29.04
C LEU A 32 17.38 13.36 -27.73
N MET A 33 17.58 14.33 -26.84
CA MET A 33 16.80 14.46 -25.61
C MET A 33 15.31 14.65 -25.86
N ARG A 34 14.93 15.41 -26.88
CA ARG A 34 13.52 15.52 -27.29
C ARG A 34 12.97 14.19 -27.79
N GLN A 35 13.79 13.39 -28.45
CA GLN A 35 13.41 12.04 -28.87
C GLN A 35 13.23 11.11 -27.66
N VAL A 36 14.15 11.13 -26.67
CA VAL A 36 14.00 10.41 -25.40
C VAL A 36 12.66 10.73 -24.75
N MET A 37 12.33 12.00 -24.60
CA MET A 37 11.08 12.45 -23.99
C MET A 37 9.84 11.95 -24.74
N ARG A 38 9.87 11.96 -26.08
CA ARG A 38 8.75 11.46 -26.91
C ARG A 38 8.57 9.94 -26.78
N LEU A 39 9.67 9.20 -26.87
CA LEU A 39 9.64 7.73 -26.76
C LEU A 39 9.17 7.30 -25.37
N HIS A 40 9.66 7.97 -24.34
CA HIS A 40 9.20 7.72 -22.99
C HIS A 40 7.69 7.99 -22.82
N ALA A 41 7.19 9.12 -23.39
CA ALA A 41 5.77 9.44 -23.38
C ALA A 41 4.92 8.44 -24.19
N ALA A 42 5.49 7.84 -25.23
CA ALA A 42 4.88 6.79 -26.04
C ALA A 42 4.95 5.38 -25.39
N GLY A 43 5.66 5.24 -24.26
CA GLY A 43 5.84 3.95 -23.58
C GLY A 43 6.99 3.09 -24.09
N ASP A 44 7.73 3.55 -25.12
CA ASP A 44 8.90 2.84 -25.65
C ASP A 44 10.14 3.12 -24.78
N ARG A 45 10.17 2.44 -23.62
CA ARG A 45 11.25 2.60 -22.63
C ARG A 45 12.61 2.14 -23.15
N ALA A 46 12.64 1.04 -23.91
CA ALA A 46 13.88 0.46 -24.41
C ALA A 46 14.62 1.43 -25.34
N MET A 47 13.88 1.99 -26.31
CA MET A 47 14.45 2.94 -27.25
C MET A 47 14.77 4.29 -26.60
N ALA A 48 13.94 4.75 -25.63
CA ALA A 48 14.23 5.94 -24.86
C ALA A 48 15.57 5.81 -24.11
N ASN A 49 15.83 4.67 -23.48
CA ASN A 49 17.06 4.40 -22.73
C ASN A 49 18.29 4.29 -23.66
N HIS A 50 18.13 3.70 -24.83
CA HIS A 50 19.21 3.65 -25.84
C HIS A 50 19.69 5.06 -26.19
N TRP A 51 18.78 5.95 -26.57
CA TRP A 51 19.12 7.34 -26.91
C TRP A 51 19.61 8.14 -25.70
N LEU A 52 19.07 7.88 -24.52
CA LEU A 52 19.54 8.52 -23.29
C LEU A 52 21.00 8.17 -22.98
N ALA A 53 21.41 6.92 -23.19
CA ALA A 53 22.79 6.49 -23.01
C ALA A 53 23.76 7.22 -23.98
N GLU A 54 23.35 7.46 -25.22
CA GLU A 54 24.12 8.23 -26.19
C GLU A 54 24.31 9.70 -25.75
N VAL A 55 23.25 10.35 -25.27
CA VAL A 55 23.35 11.71 -24.74
C VAL A 55 24.24 11.77 -23.50
N ALA A 56 24.08 10.79 -22.59
CA ALA A 56 24.83 10.71 -21.33
C ALA A 56 26.34 10.50 -21.56
N ALA A 57 26.74 9.79 -22.62
CA ALA A 57 28.15 9.64 -22.99
C ALA A 57 28.84 10.96 -23.31
N GLN A 58 28.10 11.95 -23.80
CA GLN A 58 28.62 13.26 -24.19
C GLN A 58 28.34 14.37 -23.19
N ALA A 59 27.29 14.23 -22.37
CA ALA A 59 26.89 15.22 -21.38
C ALA A 59 26.52 14.54 -20.04
N PRO A 60 27.44 13.79 -19.38
CA PRO A 60 27.16 12.95 -18.24
C PRO A 60 26.75 13.73 -16.98
N ASP A 61 27.08 15.01 -16.90
CA ASP A 61 26.78 15.85 -15.74
C ASP A 61 25.64 16.85 -15.96
N HIS A 62 25.04 16.84 -17.17
CA HIS A 62 23.96 17.79 -17.45
C HIS A 62 22.71 17.44 -16.61
N PRO A 63 22.11 18.40 -15.85
CA PRO A 63 21.03 18.11 -14.89
C PRO A 63 19.81 17.42 -15.52
N GLU A 64 19.42 17.77 -16.72
CA GLU A 64 18.29 17.13 -17.41
C GLU A 64 18.62 15.70 -17.83
N VAL A 65 19.86 15.40 -18.22
CA VAL A 65 20.29 14.02 -18.53
C VAL A 65 20.30 13.17 -17.26
N LEU A 66 20.87 13.69 -16.17
CA LEU A 66 20.87 13.04 -14.86
C LEU A 66 19.45 12.76 -14.34
N TYR A 67 18.51 13.71 -14.53
CA TYR A 67 17.10 13.52 -14.17
C TYR A 67 16.47 12.34 -14.94
N TRP A 68 16.71 12.23 -16.24
CA TRP A 68 16.15 11.14 -17.05
C TRP A 68 16.81 9.79 -16.76
N GLN A 69 18.11 9.77 -16.47
CA GLN A 69 18.80 8.56 -15.98
C GLN A 69 18.19 8.09 -14.65
N ALA A 70 17.98 9.03 -13.72
CA ALA A 70 17.38 8.73 -12.44
C ALA A 70 15.94 8.22 -12.58
N LEU A 71 15.16 8.78 -13.49
CA LEU A 71 13.79 8.31 -13.76
C LEU A 71 13.81 6.86 -14.28
N HIS A 72 14.75 6.54 -15.17
CA HIS A 72 14.95 5.17 -15.64
C HIS A 72 15.35 4.20 -14.51
N HIS A 73 16.31 4.60 -13.65
CA HIS A 73 16.70 3.81 -12.50
C HIS A 73 15.52 3.60 -11.53
N ALA A 74 14.72 4.63 -11.27
CA ALA A 74 13.54 4.56 -10.43
C ALA A 74 12.48 3.59 -11.00
N GLU A 75 12.23 3.63 -12.31
CA GLU A 75 11.32 2.68 -13.00
C GLU A 75 11.80 1.22 -12.90
N SER A 76 13.12 1.01 -12.79
CA SER A 76 13.74 -0.30 -12.60
C SER A 76 13.94 -0.68 -11.12
N ALA A 77 13.43 0.16 -10.20
CA ALA A 77 13.63 0.06 -8.75
C ALA A 77 15.12 0.04 -8.32
N ASP A 78 16.01 0.62 -9.12
CA ASP A 78 17.42 0.84 -8.78
C ASP A 78 17.57 2.21 -8.09
N TRP A 79 17.07 2.25 -6.85
CA TRP A 79 16.99 3.49 -6.07
C TRP A 79 18.36 4.10 -5.73
N PRO A 80 19.43 3.31 -5.40
CA PRO A 80 20.76 3.88 -5.15
C PRO A 80 21.28 4.70 -6.32
N GLN A 81 21.16 4.19 -7.57
CA GLN A 81 21.60 4.91 -8.75
C GLN A 81 20.71 6.15 -9.04
N ALA A 82 19.39 6.02 -8.77
CA ALA A 82 18.48 7.15 -8.88
C ALA A 82 18.87 8.28 -7.91
N VAL A 83 19.15 7.96 -6.64
CA VAL A 83 19.59 8.94 -5.63
C VAL A 83 20.91 9.58 -6.04
N GLN A 84 21.89 8.79 -6.51
CA GLN A 84 23.19 9.31 -6.94
C GLN A 84 23.04 10.33 -8.08
N ALA A 85 22.29 9.99 -9.12
CA ALA A 85 22.06 10.87 -10.27
C ALA A 85 21.30 12.15 -9.87
N LEU A 86 20.26 12.03 -9.05
CA LEU A 86 19.45 13.18 -8.61
C LEU A 86 20.20 14.10 -7.65
N THR A 87 21.07 13.56 -6.80
CA THR A 87 21.93 14.38 -5.92
C THR A 87 22.86 15.26 -6.76
N ARG A 88 23.46 14.70 -7.82
CA ARG A 88 24.28 15.47 -8.78
C ARG A 88 23.46 16.51 -9.54
N ALA A 89 22.24 16.17 -9.96
CA ALA A 89 21.35 17.09 -10.65
C ALA A 89 20.89 18.23 -9.73
N SER A 90 20.51 17.92 -8.48
CA SER A 90 20.06 18.89 -7.48
C SER A 90 21.16 19.87 -7.07
N ALA A 91 22.42 19.45 -7.04
CA ALA A 91 23.56 20.34 -6.78
C ALA A 91 23.69 21.45 -7.83
N GLN A 92 23.19 21.25 -9.05
CA GLN A 92 23.25 22.22 -10.14
C GLN A 92 21.93 23.00 -10.32
N ARG A 93 20.79 22.39 -9.94
CA ARG A 93 19.43 22.96 -10.05
C ARG A 93 18.63 22.62 -8.78
N SER A 94 18.95 23.27 -7.69
CA SER A 94 18.29 23.08 -6.40
C SER A 94 16.86 23.63 -6.38
N ASP A 95 16.48 24.43 -7.36
CA ASP A 95 15.18 25.06 -7.56
C ASP A 95 14.27 24.33 -8.58
N ASP A 96 14.73 23.20 -9.15
CA ASP A 96 13.88 22.38 -10.03
C ASP A 96 12.98 21.45 -9.23
N PHE A 97 11.69 21.78 -9.20
CA PHE A 97 10.66 20.98 -8.53
C PHE A 97 10.74 19.48 -8.84
N ARG A 98 10.95 19.12 -10.12
CA ARG A 98 10.93 17.72 -10.58
C ARG A 98 12.10 16.93 -9.99
N ILE A 99 13.28 17.56 -9.96
CA ILE A 99 14.50 16.97 -9.42
C ILE A 99 14.33 16.76 -7.90
N CYS A 100 13.94 17.80 -7.17
CA CYS A 100 13.75 17.73 -5.72
C CYS A 100 12.67 16.72 -5.33
N CYS A 101 11.56 16.70 -6.05
CA CYS A 101 10.44 15.79 -5.79
C CYS A 101 10.83 14.31 -6.04
N LEU A 102 11.51 14.02 -7.15
CA LEU A 102 11.96 12.66 -7.47
C LEU A 102 13.11 12.21 -6.54
N LEU A 103 13.99 13.15 -6.14
CA LEU A 103 15.04 12.86 -5.16
C LEU A 103 14.44 12.43 -3.81
N GLY A 104 13.45 13.19 -3.32
CA GLY A 104 12.77 12.83 -2.08
C GLY A 104 12.06 11.48 -2.16
N ALA A 105 11.42 11.17 -3.29
CA ALA A 105 10.82 9.86 -3.52
C ALA A 105 11.87 8.74 -3.50
N ALA A 106 13.00 8.90 -4.22
CA ALA A 106 14.07 7.91 -4.30
C ALA A 106 14.75 7.69 -2.93
N GLN A 107 15.05 8.74 -2.18
CA GLN A 107 15.61 8.66 -0.83
C GLN A 107 14.67 7.92 0.13
N GLY A 108 13.37 8.16 0.03
CA GLY A 108 12.37 7.44 0.82
C GLY A 108 12.32 5.94 0.52
N HIS A 109 12.52 5.55 -0.73
CA HIS A 109 12.65 4.14 -1.12
C HIS A 109 13.94 3.48 -0.63
N GLU A 110 15.02 4.25 -0.49
CA GLU A 110 16.28 3.81 0.13
C GLU A 110 16.21 3.74 1.67
N GLY A 111 15.09 4.18 2.27
CA GLY A 111 14.91 4.20 3.72
C GLY A 111 15.44 5.46 4.41
N ASP A 112 16.03 6.41 3.68
CA ASP A 112 16.47 7.69 4.24
C ASP A 112 15.30 8.69 4.33
N GLY A 113 14.45 8.49 5.33
CA GLY A 113 13.28 9.33 5.54
C GLY A 113 13.60 10.78 5.92
N VAL A 114 14.78 11.04 6.49
CA VAL A 114 15.21 12.41 6.84
C VAL A 114 15.57 13.17 5.58
N ALA A 115 16.43 12.59 4.74
CA ALA A 115 16.79 13.19 3.46
C ALA A 115 15.56 13.31 2.54
N ALA A 116 14.69 12.30 2.51
CA ALA A 116 13.44 12.34 1.74
C ALA A 116 12.55 13.52 2.13
N ARG A 117 12.32 13.70 3.43
CA ARG A 117 11.50 14.82 3.92
C ARG A 117 12.14 16.17 3.60
N HIS A 118 13.45 16.27 3.72
CA HIS A 118 14.19 17.49 3.35
C HIS A 118 14.01 17.81 1.86
N SER A 119 14.24 16.84 0.98
CA SER A 119 14.11 17.04 -0.48
C SER A 119 12.67 17.36 -0.90
N LEU A 120 11.65 16.73 -0.29
CA LEU A 120 10.25 17.08 -0.53
C LEU A 120 9.90 18.48 0.01
N GLY A 121 10.53 18.91 1.11
CA GLY A 121 10.43 20.29 1.60
C GLY A 121 11.01 21.31 0.61
N LEU A 122 12.16 21.01 -0.02
CA LEU A 122 12.71 21.84 -1.11
C LEU A 122 11.76 21.86 -2.32
N ALA A 123 11.19 20.71 -2.70
CA ALA A 123 10.19 20.65 -3.76
C ALA A 123 8.98 21.53 -3.47
N ALA A 124 8.52 21.61 -2.21
CA ALA A 124 7.43 22.52 -1.82
C ALA A 124 7.77 23.98 -2.07
N GLY A 125 9.02 24.39 -1.82
CA GLY A 125 9.51 25.75 -2.13
C GLY A 125 9.56 26.06 -3.63
N CYS A 126 9.63 25.05 -4.48
CA CYS A 126 9.74 25.15 -5.94
C CYS A 126 8.41 24.87 -6.67
N ALA A 127 7.35 24.53 -5.96
CA ALA A 127 6.05 24.21 -6.54
C ALA A 127 5.28 25.49 -6.90
N HIS A 128 4.98 25.69 -8.18
CA HIS A 128 4.33 26.90 -8.68
C HIS A 128 2.97 26.63 -9.35
N SER A 129 2.66 25.38 -9.69
CA SER A 129 1.42 25.01 -10.36
C SER A 129 0.58 24.05 -9.52
N ALA A 130 -0.73 23.99 -9.78
CA ALA A 130 -1.61 23.00 -9.18
C ALA A 130 -1.11 21.56 -9.43
N LYS A 131 -0.49 21.31 -10.58
CA LYS A 131 0.09 20.01 -10.94
C LYS A 131 1.30 19.65 -10.06
N ASP A 132 2.17 20.63 -9.77
CA ASP A 132 3.34 20.41 -8.92
C ASP A 132 2.91 20.09 -7.49
N TRP A 133 2.02 20.92 -6.93
CA TRP A 133 1.45 20.69 -5.60
C TRP A 133 0.75 19.34 -5.47
N LEU A 134 0.01 18.94 -6.50
CA LEU A 134 -0.66 17.64 -6.50
C LEU A 134 0.33 16.49 -6.56
N LYS A 135 1.38 16.60 -7.40
CA LYS A 135 2.44 15.60 -7.45
C LYS A 135 3.16 15.50 -6.09
N LEU A 136 3.49 16.63 -5.49
CA LEU A 136 4.10 16.67 -4.16
C LEU A 136 3.21 16.00 -3.11
N SER A 137 1.90 16.29 -3.13
CA SER A 137 0.94 15.64 -2.23
C SER A 137 0.96 14.11 -2.35
N ILE A 138 0.96 13.60 -3.58
CA ILE A 138 1.01 12.16 -3.84
C ILE A 138 2.33 11.56 -3.33
N GLU A 139 3.46 12.22 -3.54
CA GLU A 139 4.75 11.71 -3.07
C GLU A 139 4.87 11.76 -1.54
N CYS A 140 4.39 12.82 -0.90
CA CYS A 140 4.30 12.89 0.56
C CYS A 140 3.41 11.77 1.14
N ASP A 141 2.25 11.51 0.52
CA ASP A 141 1.36 10.39 0.91
C ASP A 141 2.05 9.02 0.74
N ASN A 142 2.76 8.81 -0.37
CA ASN A 142 3.54 7.59 -0.60
C ASN A 142 4.62 7.38 0.47
N GLN A 143 5.18 8.47 0.98
CA GLN A 143 6.18 8.46 2.05
C GLN A 143 5.57 8.41 3.46
N GLY A 144 4.24 8.41 3.60
CA GLY A 144 3.57 8.44 4.90
C GLY A 144 3.59 9.80 5.61
N LEU A 145 3.93 10.87 4.89
CA LEU A 145 3.95 12.26 5.38
C LEU A 145 2.57 12.91 5.15
N TYR A 146 1.56 12.44 5.89
CA TYR A 146 0.15 12.75 5.59
C TYR A 146 -0.25 14.21 5.84
N ASP A 147 0.35 14.87 6.82
CA ASP A 147 0.11 16.30 7.09
C ASP A 147 0.70 17.15 5.96
N ASP A 148 1.91 16.83 5.52
CA ASP A 148 2.56 17.48 4.38
C ASP A 148 1.76 17.20 3.09
N ALA A 149 1.26 15.95 2.91
CA ALA A 149 0.42 15.57 1.78
C ALA A 149 -0.91 16.34 1.75
N LEU A 150 -1.57 16.50 2.89
CA LEU A 150 -2.81 17.27 3.02
C LEU A 150 -2.56 18.73 2.67
N SER A 151 -1.53 19.35 3.26
CA SER A 151 -1.15 20.73 3.00
C SER A 151 -0.86 21.00 1.53
N ALA A 152 -0.16 20.07 0.86
CA ALA A 152 0.11 20.16 -0.58
C ALA A 152 -1.16 19.99 -1.43
N ALA A 153 -2.08 19.07 -1.06
CA ALA A 153 -3.37 18.91 -1.74
C ALA A 153 -4.23 20.20 -1.64
N GLU A 154 -4.24 20.82 -0.47
CA GLU A 154 -4.91 22.10 -0.26
C GLU A 154 -4.30 23.23 -1.07
N ALA A 155 -2.95 23.27 -1.18
CA ALA A 155 -2.27 24.23 -2.04
C ALA A 155 -2.64 24.04 -3.52
N ALA A 156 -2.69 22.80 -3.99
CA ALA A 156 -3.17 22.49 -5.34
C ALA A 156 -4.59 22.97 -5.58
N LEU A 157 -5.50 22.74 -4.61
CA LEU A 157 -6.91 23.13 -4.70
C LEU A 157 -7.13 24.65 -4.57
N ARG A 158 -6.23 25.40 -3.92
CA ARG A 158 -6.27 26.88 -3.98
C ARG A 158 -6.04 27.39 -5.40
N LEU A 159 -5.21 26.72 -6.20
CA LEU A 159 -4.90 27.08 -7.59
C LEU A 159 -5.94 26.52 -8.58
N ASP A 160 -6.47 25.32 -8.31
CA ASP A 160 -7.53 24.69 -9.11
C ASP A 160 -8.59 24.05 -8.20
N PRO A 161 -9.58 24.84 -7.72
CA PRO A 161 -10.62 24.35 -6.80
C PRO A 161 -11.51 23.23 -7.37
N ARG A 162 -11.49 23.04 -8.69
CA ARG A 162 -12.29 22.01 -9.37
C ARG A 162 -11.48 20.80 -9.80
N SER A 163 -10.24 20.69 -9.35
CA SER A 163 -9.38 19.55 -9.65
C SER A 163 -9.96 18.25 -9.08
N VAL A 164 -10.38 17.36 -9.96
CA VAL A 164 -10.89 16.02 -9.56
C VAL A 164 -9.84 15.25 -8.78
N VAL A 165 -8.62 15.21 -9.31
CA VAL A 165 -7.51 14.48 -8.66
C VAL A 165 -7.14 15.14 -7.34
N GLY A 166 -7.18 16.49 -7.28
CA GLY A 166 -6.94 17.25 -6.04
C GLY A 166 -7.96 16.93 -4.95
N LEU A 167 -9.26 16.90 -5.27
CA LEU A 167 -10.32 16.56 -4.32
C LEU A 167 -10.23 15.12 -3.84
N LEU A 168 -9.98 14.16 -4.75
CA LEU A 168 -9.77 12.76 -4.37
C LEU A 168 -8.53 12.57 -3.48
N GLN A 169 -7.43 13.26 -3.80
CA GLN A 169 -6.21 13.19 -3.00
C GLN A 169 -6.42 13.80 -1.61
N ARG A 170 -7.09 14.96 -1.50
CA ARG A 170 -7.41 15.57 -0.20
C ARG A 170 -8.34 14.68 0.62
N SER A 171 -9.36 14.08 0.00
CA SER A 171 -10.24 13.10 0.64
C SER A 171 -9.45 11.91 1.20
N ARG A 172 -8.47 11.40 0.44
CA ARG A 172 -7.60 10.29 0.87
C ARG A 172 -6.71 10.68 2.06
N CYS A 173 -6.08 11.87 2.02
CA CYS A 173 -5.30 12.38 3.15
C CYS A 173 -6.16 12.56 4.40
N ASN A 174 -7.34 13.17 4.25
CA ASN A 174 -8.30 13.35 5.34
C ASN A 174 -8.76 12.02 5.95
N LYS A 175 -9.02 10.99 5.12
CA LYS A 175 -9.33 9.64 5.60
C LYS A 175 -8.19 9.06 6.45
N ALA A 176 -6.95 9.16 5.98
CA ALA A 176 -5.78 8.66 6.70
C ALA A 176 -5.58 9.37 8.05
N LEU A 177 -5.80 10.68 8.10
CA LEU A 177 -5.72 11.50 9.31
C LEU A 177 -6.94 11.36 10.25
N GLY A 178 -8.03 10.73 9.80
CA GLY A 178 -9.24 10.52 10.59
C GLY A 178 -10.31 11.58 10.43
N HIS A 179 -10.16 12.52 9.50
CA HIS A 179 -11.10 13.61 9.23
C HIS A 179 -12.25 13.14 8.31
N ALA A 180 -13.09 12.21 8.81
CA ALA A 180 -14.11 11.53 8.02
C ALA A 180 -15.08 12.48 7.29
N HIS A 181 -15.55 13.52 7.97
CA HIS A 181 -16.51 14.48 7.38
C HIS A 181 -15.87 15.33 6.27
N ALA A 182 -14.62 15.75 6.43
CA ALA A 182 -13.90 16.48 5.40
C ALA A 182 -13.67 15.60 4.17
N ALA A 183 -13.26 14.33 4.38
CA ALA A 183 -13.12 13.35 3.30
C ALA A 183 -14.44 13.13 2.54
N ALA A 184 -15.56 13.00 3.25
CA ALA A 184 -16.88 12.83 2.64
C ALA A 184 -17.34 14.07 1.86
N ALA A 185 -17.04 15.28 2.34
CA ALA A 185 -17.41 16.53 1.67
C ALA A 185 -16.76 16.65 0.28
N ASP A 186 -15.49 16.29 0.14
CA ASP A 186 -14.79 16.28 -1.14
C ASP A 186 -15.43 15.29 -2.14
N CYS A 187 -15.75 14.08 -1.67
CA CYS A 187 -16.44 13.09 -2.50
C CYS A 187 -17.81 13.59 -2.96
N ARG A 188 -18.60 14.16 -2.05
CA ARG A 188 -19.92 14.72 -2.37
C ARG A 188 -19.83 15.88 -3.37
N THR A 189 -18.81 16.72 -3.27
CA THR A 189 -18.56 17.79 -4.23
C THR A 189 -18.35 17.24 -5.65
N LEU A 190 -17.59 16.15 -5.80
CA LEU A 190 -17.37 15.50 -7.08
C LEU A 190 -18.64 14.85 -7.64
N ILE A 191 -19.40 14.16 -6.78
CA ILE A 191 -20.66 13.51 -7.15
C ILE A 191 -21.67 14.55 -7.65
N ALA A 192 -21.85 15.64 -6.92
CA ALA A 192 -22.76 16.74 -7.29
C ALA A 192 -22.35 17.41 -8.62
N ALA A 193 -21.04 17.47 -8.91
CA ALA A 193 -20.54 18.01 -10.16
C ALA A 193 -20.60 17.03 -11.34
N GLY A 194 -21.02 15.77 -11.12
CA GLY A 194 -21.06 14.71 -12.14
C GLY A 194 -19.68 14.32 -12.68
N ARG A 195 -18.60 14.59 -11.93
CA ARG A 195 -17.21 14.39 -12.36
C ARG A 195 -16.60 13.20 -11.63
N GLU A 196 -16.02 12.23 -12.38
CA GLU A 196 -15.40 11.03 -11.80
C GLU A 196 -16.28 10.36 -10.74
N SER A 197 -17.57 10.30 -10.99
CA SER A 197 -18.57 9.93 -9.99
C SER A 197 -18.34 8.52 -9.43
N ALA A 198 -17.88 7.58 -10.23
CA ALA A 198 -17.60 6.21 -9.80
C ALA A 198 -16.51 6.16 -8.70
N ARG A 199 -15.39 6.86 -8.90
CA ARG A 199 -14.32 6.94 -7.90
C ARG A 199 -14.78 7.68 -6.64
N ALA A 200 -15.55 8.75 -6.80
CA ALA A 200 -16.06 9.54 -5.69
C ALA A 200 -17.08 8.74 -4.86
N TRP A 201 -17.99 7.98 -5.49
CA TRP A 201 -18.92 7.09 -4.79
C TRP A 201 -18.18 5.99 -4.03
N PHE A 202 -17.22 5.33 -4.68
CA PHE A 202 -16.42 4.31 -4.03
C PHE A 202 -15.64 4.87 -2.83
N ALA A 203 -14.97 6.02 -2.99
CA ALA A 203 -14.23 6.66 -1.91
C ALA A 203 -15.13 7.07 -0.74
N LEU A 204 -16.33 7.59 -1.01
CA LEU A 204 -17.30 7.98 0.02
C LEU A 204 -17.75 6.76 0.84
N VAL A 205 -18.14 5.69 0.18
CA VAL A 205 -18.63 4.46 0.84
C VAL A 205 -17.48 3.72 1.56
N ASP A 206 -16.25 3.77 1.03
CA ASP A 206 -15.07 3.16 1.65
C ASP A 206 -14.58 3.92 2.91
N LEU A 207 -15.20 5.04 3.27
CA LEU A 207 -15.03 5.65 4.60
C LEU A 207 -15.61 4.74 5.70
N LYS A 208 -16.65 3.95 5.42
CA LYS A 208 -17.27 2.93 6.30
C LYS A 208 -17.90 3.45 7.60
N THR A 209 -17.73 4.72 7.90
CA THR A 209 -18.28 5.40 9.09
C THR A 209 -19.28 6.48 8.73
N ILE A 210 -19.50 6.72 7.44
CA ILE A 210 -20.46 7.69 6.90
C ILE A 210 -21.56 6.90 6.19
N ALA A 211 -22.78 7.01 6.71
CA ALA A 211 -23.96 6.42 6.06
C ALA A 211 -24.42 7.29 4.90
N LEU A 212 -24.88 6.66 3.82
CA LEU A 212 -25.57 7.35 2.73
C LEU A 212 -27.03 7.63 3.09
N SER A 213 -27.53 8.79 2.71
CA SER A 213 -28.97 9.07 2.74
C SER A 213 -29.72 8.21 1.69
N ALA A 214 -31.05 8.09 1.82
CA ALA A 214 -31.88 7.39 0.84
C ALA A 214 -31.73 7.99 -0.57
N ALA A 215 -31.65 9.31 -0.68
CA ALA A 215 -31.45 10.01 -1.96
C ALA A 215 -30.07 9.70 -2.56
N GLU A 216 -29.00 9.68 -1.76
CA GLU A 216 -27.65 9.31 -2.21
C GLU A 216 -27.61 7.86 -2.69
N ARG A 217 -28.29 6.92 -1.99
CA ARG A 217 -28.39 5.52 -2.44
C ARG A 217 -29.06 5.39 -3.81
N GLN A 218 -30.20 6.07 -4.01
CA GLN A 218 -30.88 6.09 -5.31
C GLN A 218 -30.00 6.65 -6.43
N GLN A 219 -29.24 7.71 -6.15
CA GLN A 219 -28.28 8.28 -7.10
C GLN A 219 -27.16 7.29 -7.44
N LEU A 220 -26.61 6.60 -6.45
CA LEU A 220 -25.59 5.58 -6.65
C LEU A 220 -26.11 4.40 -7.48
N GLU A 221 -27.31 3.90 -7.18
CA GLU A 221 -27.97 2.84 -7.94
C GLU A 221 -28.19 3.25 -9.40
N ALA A 222 -28.72 4.44 -9.63
CA ALA A 222 -28.90 4.99 -10.96
C ALA A 222 -27.56 5.18 -11.70
N ALA A 223 -26.49 5.57 -11.02
CA ALA A 223 -25.16 5.67 -11.59
C ALA A 223 -24.60 4.29 -11.98
N ALA A 224 -24.77 3.28 -11.10
CA ALA A 224 -24.38 1.92 -11.37
C ALA A 224 -25.12 1.32 -12.57
N LEU A 225 -26.41 1.58 -12.72
CA LEU A 225 -27.21 1.09 -13.86
C LEU A 225 -26.81 1.74 -15.19
N ARG A 226 -26.46 3.02 -15.18
CA ARG A 226 -26.10 3.78 -16.39
C ARG A 226 -24.67 3.61 -16.85
N SER A 227 -23.76 3.14 -16.00
CA SER A 227 -22.34 3.04 -16.36
C SER A 227 -22.11 1.92 -17.39
N GLU A 228 -21.59 2.30 -18.55
CA GLU A 228 -21.18 1.38 -19.63
C GLU A 228 -19.69 1.02 -19.55
N VAL A 229 -18.90 1.78 -18.78
CA VAL A 229 -17.47 1.56 -18.62
C VAL A 229 -17.24 0.51 -17.53
N ALA A 230 -16.67 -0.64 -17.90
CA ALA A 230 -16.49 -1.78 -16.99
C ALA A 230 -15.73 -1.42 -15.70
N ALA A 231 -14.67 -0.61 -15.79
CA ALA A 231 -13.89 -0.20 -14.63
C ALA A 231 -14.67 0.72 -13.68
N GLU A 232 -15.52 1.61 -14.21
CA GLU A 232 -16.40 2.46 -13.40
C GLU A 232 -17.52 1.65 -12.77
N ARG A 233 -18.12 0.74 -13.55
CA ARG A 233 -19.18 -0.15 -13.07
C ARG A 233 -18.70 -0.99 -11.89
N GLN A 234 -17.48 -1.50 -11.94
CA GLN A 234 -16.86 -2.25 -10.85
C GLN A 234 -16.80 -1.44 -9.56
N LEU A 235 -16.32 -0.19 -9.62
CA LEU A 235 -16.27 0.72 -8.45
C LEU A 235 -17.66 0.98 -7.88
N LEU A 236 -18.62 1.26 -8.77
CA LEU A 236 -20.01 1.53 -8.39
C LEU A 236 -20.71 0.30 -7.79
N ASP A 237 -20.43 -0.89 -8.30
CA ASP A 237 -21.02 -2.13 -7.77
C ASP A 237 -20.46 -2.44 -6.35
N PHE A 238 -19.16 -2.28 -6.08
CA PHE A 238 -18.64 -2.41 -4.72
C PHE A 238 -19.24 -1.36 -3.77
N ALA A 239 -19.40 -0.12 -4.23
CA ALA A 239 -20.03 0.93 -3.45
C ALA A 239 -21.52 0.63 -3.18
N LEU A 240 -22.26 0.19 -4.20
CA LEU A 240 -23.67 -0.14 -4.10
C LEU A 240 -23.91 -1.34 -3.18
N GLY A 241 -23.11 -2.42 -3.33
CA GLY A 241 -23.20 -3.58 -2.44
C GLY A 241 -23.03 -3.21 -0.97
N LYS A 242 -22.08 -2.32 -0.65
CA LYS A 242 -21.90 -1.82 0.72
C LYS A 242 -23.07 -0.93 1.17
N ALA A 243 -23.60 -0.07 0.30
CA ALA A 243 -24.73 0.79 0.62
C ALA A 243 -26.03 -0.01 0.87
N LEU A 244 -26.24 -1.10 0.15
CA LEU A 244 -27.36 -2.03 0.38
C LEU A 244 -27.16 -2.81 1.69
N GLU A 245 -25.95 -3.29 1.98
CA GLU A 245 -25.64 -3.91 3.27
C GLU A 245 -25.97 -2.98 4.44
N ASP A 246 -25.54 -1.71 4.36
CA ASP A 246 -25.80 -0.69 5.39
C ASP A 246 -27.31 -0.39 5.56
N ALA A 247 -28.10 -0.64 4.52
CA ALA A 247 -29.56 -0.51 4.54
C ALA A 247 -30.28 -1.78 5.04
N GLY A 248 -29.56 -2.89 5.28
CA GLY A 248 -30.14 -4.18 5.66
C GLY A 248 -30.71 -4.99 4.47
N GLU A 249 -30.43 -4.58 3.25
CA GLU A 249 -30.89 -5.24 2.01
C GLU A 249 -29.88 -6.33 1.59
N PHE A 250 -29.73 -7.38 2.41
CA PHE A 250 -28.64 -8.36 2.33
C PHE A 250 -28.64 -9.19 1.05
N GLU A 251 -29.80 -9.60 0.54
CA GLU A 251 -29.93 -10.35 -0.71
C GLU A 251 -29.46 -9.51 -1.91
N GLY A 252 -29.90 -8.26 -1.97
CA GLY A 252 -29.47 -7.29 -2.98
C GLY A 252 -27.97 -7.01 -2.89
N ALA A 253 -27.47 -6.81 -1.67
CA ALA A 253 -26.04 -6.59 -1.41
C ALA A 253 -25.19 -7.76 -1.93
N LEU A 254 -25.57 -9.01 -1.60
CA LEU A 254 -24.85 -10.21 -2.05
C LEU A 254 -24.85 -10.33 -3.57
N ALA A 255 -26.01 -10.11 -4.21
CA ALA A 255 -26.12 -10.17 -5.67
C ALA A 255 -25.19 -9.15 -6.36
N VAL A 256 -25.13 -7.92 -5.82
CA VAL A 256 -24.25 -6.87 -6.34
C VAL A 256 -22.78 -7.20 -6.10
N PHE A 257 -22.40 -7.66 -4.89
CA PHE A 257 -21.03 -8.09 -4.61
C PHE A 257 -20.60 -9.25 -5.50
N ASN A 258 -21.46 -10.24 -5.74
CA ASN A 258 -21.16 -11.36 -6.64
C ASN A 258 -20.85 -10.86 -8.07
N ARG A 259 -21.65 -9.94 -8.60
CA ARG A 259 -21.42 -9.34 -9.93
C ARG A 259 -20.08 -8.56 -9.96
N ALA A 260 -19.81 -7.76 -8.93
CA ALA A 260 -18.58 -6.98 -8.83
C ALA A 260 -17.35 -7.89 -8.79
N ASN A 261 -17.38 -8.93 -7.95
CA ASN A 261 -16.29 -9.90 -7.81
C ASN A 261 -16.07 -10.71 -9.09
N GLN A 262 -17.15 -11.11 -9.78
CA GLN A 262 -17.06 -11.81 -11.07
C GLN A 262 -16.34 -10.96 -12.13
N ALA A 263 -16.61 -9.66 -12.18
CA ALA A 263 -15.93 -8.73 -13.09
C ALA A 263 -14.41 -8.63 -12.80
N VAL A 264 -14.02 -8.58 -11.52
CA VAL A 264 -12.60 -8.59 -11.14
C VAL A 264 -11.93 -9.91 -11.50
N ARG A 265 -12.57 -11.05 -11.22
CA ARG A 265 -12.04 -12.38 -11.56
C ARG A 265 -11.81 -12.57 -13.05
N ALA A 266 -12.67 -12.01 -13.88
CA ALA A 266 -12.50 -12.07 -15.33
C ALA A 266 -11.24 -11.32 -15.82
N ALA A 267 -10.81 -10.28 -15.09
CA ALA A 267 -9.64 -9.49 -15.43
C ALA A 267 -8.35 -9.98 -14.76
N ALA A 268 -8.45 -10.64 -13.60
CA ALA A 268 -7.31 -11.08 -12.79
C ALA A 268 -7.61 -12.44 -12.17
N LEU A 269 -7.22 -13.51 -12.84
CA LEU A 269 -7.47 -14.89 -12.40
C LEU A 269 -6.56 -15.27 -11.22
N TRP A 270 -7.15 -15.90 -10.20
CA TRP A 270 -6.43 -16.61 -9.18
C TRP A 270 -5.93 -17.95 -9.72
N ASP A 271 -4.60 -18.20 -9.66
CA ASP A 271 -4.01 -19.50 -9.98
C ASP A 271 -3.87 -20.35 -8.70
N SER A 272 -4.89 -21.13 -8.42
CA SER A 272 -4.95 -22.04 -7.27
C SER A 272 -3.80 -23.06 -7.26
N ALA A 273 -3.43 -23.58 -8.42
CA ALA A 273 -2.35 -24.57 -8.54
C ALA A 273 -0.96 -23.94 -8.32
N ALA A 274 -0.72 -22.73 -8.85
CA ALA A 274 0.52 -22.00 -8.58
C ALA A 274 0.64 -21.64 -7.10
N PHE A 275 -0.45 -21.23 -6.46
CA PHE A 275 -0.45 -20.96 -5.03
C PHE A 275 -0.18 -22.23 -4.20
N ALA A 276 -0.82 -23.35 -4.51
CA ALA A 276 -0.58 -24.62 -3.84
C ALA A 276 0.89 -25.08 -3.98
N ARG A 277 1.48 -24.98 -5.19
CA ARG A 277 2.91 -25.26 -5.42
C ARG A 277 3.81 -24.35 -4.59
N ARG A 278 3.49 -23.06 -4.51
CA ARG A 278 4.24 -22.11 -3.68
C ARG A 278 4.18 -22.50 -2.21
N MET A 279 3.02 -22.88 -1.69
CA MET A 279 2.86 -23.29 -0.30
C MET A 279 3.59 -24.59 0.01
N ALA A 280 3.54 -25.57 -0.89
CA ALA A 280 4.34 -26.79 -0.79
C ALA A 280 5.83 -26.45 -0.73
N GLY A 281 6.33 -25.62 -1.64
CA GLY A 281 7.73 -25.20 -1.64
C GLY A 281 8.15 -24.44 -0.37
N VAL A 282 7.26 -23.59 0.19
CA VAL A 282 7.54 -22.92 1.48
C VAL A 282 7.61 -23.96 2.62
N ARG A 283 6.71 -24.93 2.67
CA ARG A 283 6.76 -26.00 3.68
C ARG A 283 8.07 -26.80 3.58
N GLU A 284 8.39 -27.27 2.40
CA GLU A 284 9.60 -28.06 2.13
C GLU A 284 10.89 -27.30 2.48
N ALA A 285 10.98 -26.01 2.10
CA ALA A 285 12.16 -25.18 2.35
C ALA A 285 12.46 -24.98 3.85
N TYR A 286 11.47 -25.19 4.72
CA TYR A 286 11.59 -25.03 6.18
C TYR A 286 11.28 -26.31 6.97
N ASP A 287 11.30 -27.49 6.35
CA ASP A 287 11.11 -28.78 7.05
C ASP A 287 12.34 -29.19 7.85
N GLY A 288 13.53 -28.82 7.40
CA GLY A 288 14.81 -29.06 8.07
C GLY A 288 15.32 -27.85 8.85
N PRO A 289 16.45 -28.03 9.56
CA PRO A 289 17.15 -26.93 10.18
C PRO A 289 17.68 -25.98 9.11
N ILE A 290 17.37 -24.69 9.28
CA ILE A 290 17.91 -23.62 8.43
C ILE A 290 18.91 -22.78 9.22
N ALA A 291 19.92 -22.26 8.51
CA ALA A 291 20.81 -21.26 9.09
C ALA A 291 20.02 -20.02 9.52
N GLN A 292 20.44 -19.39 10.60
CA GLN A 292 19.86 -18.15 11.10
C GLN A 292 20.93 -17.06 11.14
N ALA A 293 20.48 -15.82 11.04
CA ALA A 293 21.33 -14.65 11.28
C ALA A 293 21.86 -14.60 12.72
N ALA A 294 22.89 -13.81 12.94
CA ALA A 294 23.25 -13.36 14.28
C ALA A 294 22.05 -12.62 14.92
N PRO A 295 21.98 -12.54 16.28
CA PRO A 295 20.87 -11.88 16.97
C PRO A 295 20.65 -10.44 16.46
N GLN A 296 19.46 -10.18 15.91
CA GLN A 296 19.02 -8.87 15.38
C GLN A 296 17.50 -8.88 15.16
N GLY A 297 16.89 -7.69 15.06
CA GLY A 297 15.46 -7.52 14.76
C GLY A 297 14.57 -7.22 15.95
N ARG A 298 15.13 -7.09 17.15
CA ARG A 298 14.40 -6.74 18.39
C ARG A 298 13.56 -5.46 18.25
N GLU A 299 14.00 -4.56 17.40
CA GLU A 299 13.39 -3.27 17.12
C GLU A 299 12.19 -3.32 16.17
N VAL A 300 11.75 -4.52 15.74
CA VAL A 300 10.64 -4.68 14.79
C VAL A 300 9.61 -5.68 15.30
N ILE A 301 8.33 -5.30 15.22
CA ILE A 301 7.19 -6.17 15.48
C ILE A 301 6.44 -6.36 14.15
N PHE A 302 6.44 -7.59 13.64
CA PHE A 302 5.64 -7.95 12.47
C PHE A 302 4.21 -8.29 12.87
N ILE A 303 3.24 -7.76 12.13
CA ILE A 303 1.82 -8.06 12.31
C ILE A 303 1.32 -8.66 10.99
N VAL A 304 1.01 -9.95 11.03
CA VAL A 304 0.69 -10.76 9.86
C VAL A 304 -0.71 -11.40 9.99
N GLY A 305 -1.16 -12.12 8.96
CA GLY A 305 -2.43 -12.84 8.93
C GLY A 305 -3.23 -12.52 7.66
N LEU A 306 -4.52 -12.84 7.65
CA LEU A 306 -5.36 -12.41 6.53
C LEU A 306 -5.63 -10.90 6.59
N PRO A 307 -5.82 -10.24 5.45
CA PRO A 307 -6.48 -8.93 5.43
C PRO A 307 -7.83 -9.02 6.18
N ARG A 308 -8.21 -7.96 6.89
CA ARG A 308 -9.48 -7.89 7.66
C ARG A 308 -9.57 -8.77 8.91
N SER A 309 -8.49 -9.42 9.34
CA SER A 309 -8.41 -10.19 10.59
C SER A 309 -8.25 -9.33 11.87
N GLY A 310 -8.24 -8.00 11.75
CA GLY A 310 -8.03 -7.10 12.90
C GLY A 310 -6.60 -6.60 13.07
N SER A 311 -5.71 -6.87 12.12
CA SER A 311 -4.29 -6.45 12.16
C SER A 311 -4.09 -4.94 12.36
N THR A 312 -4.96 -4.09 11.79
CA THR A 312 -4.92 -2.64 12.02
C THR A 312 -5.27 -2.26 13.47
N LEU A 313 -6.18 -3.01 14.11
CA LEU A 313 -6.52 -2.80 15.52
C LEU A 313 -5.33 -3.15 16.42
N ILE A 314 -4.68 -4.28 16.19
CA ILE A 314 -3.48 -4.69 16.92
C ILE A 314 -2.36 -3.64 16.76
N GLU A 315 -2.14 -3.17 15.54
CA GLU A 315 -1.17 -2.12 15.30
C GLU A 315 -1.52 -0.82 16.04
N GLN A 316 -2.79 -0.44 16.09
CA GLN A 316 -3.24 0.76 16.78
C GLN A 316 -3.03 0.66 18.29
N VAL A 317 -3.30 -0.51 18.87
CA VAL A 317 -3.02 -0.81 20.29
C VAL A 317 -1.53 -0.67 20.58
N LEU A 318 -0.66 -1.28 19.78
CA LEU A 318 0.79 -1.23 19.95
C LEU A 318 1.34 0.18 19.73
N ALA A 319 0.87 0.89 18.72
CA ALA A 319 1.32 2.24 18.39
C ALA A 319 0.91 3.30 19.44
N ALA A 320 -0.07 3.01 20.29
CA ALA A 320 -0.40 3.82 21.46
C ALA A 320 0.68 3.72 22.57
N HIS A 321 1.56 2.71 22.51
CA HIS A 321 2.69 2.60 23.43
C HIS A 321 3.77 3.64 23.07
N PRO A 322 4.36 4.36 24.08
CA PRO A 322 5.32 5.43 23.81
C PRO A 322 6.61 4.97 23.11
N ALA A 323 6.98 3.70 23.26
CA ALA A 323 8.18 3.13 22.61
C ALA A 323 7.91 2.53 21.21
N VAL A 324 6.66 2.51 20.71
CA VAL A 324 6.31 1.83 19.46
C VAL A 324 5.78 2.81 18.42
N GLU A 325 6.41 2.83 17.25
CA GLU A 325 5.93 3.55 16.07
C GLU A 325 5.10 2.63 15.18
N GLY A 326 3.89 3.05 14.86
CA GLY A 326 3.02 2.32 13.92
C GLY A 326 3.34 2.68 12.48
N ALA A 327 4.11 1.82 11.79
CA ALA A 327 4.62 2.13 10.45
C ALA A 327 3.70 1.70 9.30
N SER A 328 2.54 1.09 9.60
CA SER A 328 1.58 0.58 8.61
C SER A 328 2.14 -0.53 7.71
N GLU A 329 1.72 -0.58 6.44
CA GLU A 329 2.10 -1.62 5.48
C GLU A 329 3.42 -1.25 4.80
N LEU A 330 4.51 -1.93 5.20
CA LEU A 330 5.84 -1.66 4.67
C LEU A 330 6.17 -2.61 3.51
N PRO A 331 6.71 -2.10 2.39
CA PRO A 331 7.07 -2.95 1.24
C PRO A 331 8.43 -3.63 1.41
N TYR A 332 9.18 -3.32 2.46
CA TYR A 332 10.62 -3.60 2.56
C TYR A 332 10.96 -5.08 2.63
N LEU A 333 10.16 -5.89 3.33
CA LEU A 333 10.39 -7.34 3.40
C LEU A 333 10.34 -7.97 2.00
N GLN A 334 9.29 -7.66 1.24
CA GLN A 334 9.14 -8.17 -0.12
C GLN A 334 10.23 -7.64 -1.06
N GLN A 335 10.67 -6.40 -0.89
CA GLN A 335 11.79 -5.82 -1.65
C GLN A 335 13.09 -6.59 -1.41
N VAL A 336 13.43 -6.85 -0.14
CA VAL A 336 14.64 -7.60 0.25
C VAL A 336 14.62 -9.02 -0.30
N ILE A 337 13.51 -9.75 -0.14
CA ILE A 337 13.35 -11.12 -0.66
C ILE A 337 13.40 -11.16 -2.19
N SER A 338 12.77 -10.19 -2.86
CA SER A 338 12.77 -10.11 -4.32
C SER A 338 14.15 -9.75 -4.87
N ALA A 339 14.88 -8.86 -4.20
CA ALA A 339 16.26 -8.51 -4.57
C ALA A 339 17.19 -9.74 -4.44
N GLU A 340 17.06 -10.51 -3.36
CA GLU A 340 17.84 -11.74 -3.18
C GLU A 340 17.49 -12.80 -4.21
N SER A 341 16.19 -12.95 -4.54
CA SER A 341 15.75 -13.86 -5.59
C SER A 341 16.36 -13.51 -6.96
N ARG A 342 16.39 -12.21 -7.31
CA ARG A 342 17.08 -11.73 -8.54
C ARG A 342 18.58 -11.99 -8.49
N ARG A 343 19.25 -11.69 -7.36
CA ARG A 343 20.69 -11.92 -7.19
C ARG A 343 21.08 -13.39 -7.39
N ARG A 344 20.23 -14.32 -6.95
CA ARG A 344 20.46 -15.77 -7.06
C ARG A 344 19.96 -16.37 -8.39
N GLY A 345 19.15 -15.65 -9.16
CA GLY A 345 18.48 -16.17 -10.35
C GLY A 345 17.42 -17.24 -10.02
N GLN A 346 16.94 -17.30 -8.77
CA GLN A 346 15.97 -18.29 -8.29
C GLN A 346 14.85 -17.59 -7.51
N PRO A 347 13.57 -17.96 -7.73
CA PRO A 347 12.46 -17.39 -6.97
C PRO A 347 12.46 -17.88 -5.51
N PHE A 348 11.94 -17.06 -4.59
CA PHE A 348 11.62 -17.54 -3.24
C PHE A 348 10.47 -18.57 -3.32
N PRO A 349 10.56 -19.71 -2.58
CA PRO A 349 11.52 -20.08 -1.54
C PRO A 349 12.69 -20.98 -2.02
N ALA A 350 12.86 -21.23 -3.30
CA ALA A 350 13.77 -22.23 -3.85
C ALA A 350 15.24 -22.09 -3.40
N TRP A 351 15.67 -20.90 -3.00
CA TRP A 351 17.03 -20.63 -2.54
C TRP A 351 17.22 -20.71 -1.01
N VAL A 352 16.15 -20.90 -0.23
CA VAL A 352 16.19 -20.85 1.25
C VAL A 352 17.17 -21.87 1.84
N SER A 353 17.14 -23.11 1.37
CA SER A 353 18.02 -24.19 1.84
C SER A 353 19.52 -23.95 1.54
N GLN A 354 19.82 -23.05 0.59
CA GLN A 354 21.18 -22.69 0.19
C GLN A 354 21.68 -21.43 0.91
N ALA A 355 20.81 -20.73 1.65
CA ALA A 355 21.18 -19.50 2.32
C ALA A 355 21.97 -19.78 3.60
N SER A 356 23.14 -19.17 3.70
CA SER A 356 24.01 -19.26 4.88
C SER A 356 23.62 -18.25 5.97
N ALA A 357 24.15 -18.42 7.19
CA ALA A 357 23.97 -17.45 8.27
C ALA A 357 24.44 -16.03 7.89
N PRO A 358 25.57 -15.82 7.22
CA PRO A 358 25.94 -14.50 6.67
C PRO A 358 24.94 -13.94 5.66
N ASP A 359 24.33 -14.78 4.80
CA ASP A 359 23.29 -14.31 3.88
C ASP A 359 22.08 -13.77 4.65
N TRP A 360 21.58 -14.52 5.63
CA TRP A 360 20.46 -14.09 6.45
C TRP A 360 20.78 -12.84 7.27
N THR A 361 22.00 -12.73 7.81
CA THR A 361 22.45 -11.52 8.51
C THR A 361 22.43 -10.31 7.59
N ARG A 362 22.96 -10.44 6.38
CA ARG A 362 22.95 -9.36 5.36
C ARG A 362 21.54 -8.95 4.98
N LEU A 363 20.62 -9.92 4.78
CA LEU A 363 19.21 -9.63 4.45
C LEU A 363 18.51 -8.90 5.59
N GLY A 364 18.70 -9.35 6.83
CA GLY A 364 18.16 -8.69 8.01
C GLY A 364 18.67 -7.25 8.17
N GLN A 365 19.98 -7.03 8.03
CA GLN A 365 20.58 -5.70 8.06
C GLN A 365 20.05 -4.80 6.93
N HIS A 366 19.81 -5.37 5.74
CA HIS A 366 19.20 -4.62 4.65
C HIS A 366 17.78 -4.18 4.99
N TYR A 367 16.94 -5.09 5.51
CA TYR A 367 15.59 -4.77 5.96
C TYR A 367 15.60 -3.69 7.07
N LEU A 368 16.46 -3.85 8.08
CA LEU A 368 16.57 -2.90 9.19
C LEU A 368 17.01 -1.51 8.74
N ARG A 369 17.88 -1.43 7.73
CA ARG A 369 18.30 -0.17 7.12
C ARG A 369 17.14 0.50 6.37
N LEU A 370 16.41 -0.23 5.53
CA LEU A 370 15.25 0.31 4.79
C LEU A 370 14.15 0.82 5.72
N SER A 371 13.93 0.12 6.83
CA SER A 371 12.90 0.49 7.82
C SER A 371 13.38 1.48 8.89
N ALA A 372 14.64 1.93 8.86
CA ALA A 372 15.25 2.74 9.92
C ALA A 372 14.50 4.06 10.21
N ARG A 373 13.93 4.69 9.17
CA ARG A 373 13.18 5.95 9.30
C ARG A 373 11.99 5.85 10.27
N TRP A 374 11.42 4.66 10.45
CA TRP A 374 10.29 4.44 11.36
C TRP A 374 10.73 4.29 12.82
N ARG A 375 12.05 4.29 13.07
CA ARG A 375 12.63 4.21 14.40
C ARG A 375 13.43 5.47 14.80
N LEU A 376 13.17 6.59 14.12
CA LEU A 376 13.86 7.88 14.43
C LEU A 376 13.42 8.47 15.77
N HIS A 377 12.15 8.29 16.14
CA HIS A 377 11.56 8.91 17.34
C HIS A 377 11.22 7.90 18.44
N LYS A 378 10.99 6.65 18.06
CA LYS A 378 10.67 5.55 18.97
C LYS A 378 11.54 4.34 18.64
N PRO A 379 12.01 3.58 19.64
CA PRO A 379 13.00 2.52 19.42
C PRO A 379 12.46 1.30 18.66
N ILE A 380 11.14 1.10 18.63
CA ILE A 380 10.49 -0.06 18.01
C ILE A 380 9.51 0.42 16.95
N ALA A 381 9.47 -0.24 15.82
CA ALA A 381 8.46 -0.02 14.78
C ALA A 381 7.66 -1.29 14.48
N THR A 382 6.40 -1.12 14.07
CA THR A 382 5.63 -2.23 13.51
C THR A 382 5.88 -2.35 12.00
N ASP A 383 5.78 -3.56 11.46
CA ASP A 383 5.54 -3.83 10.03
C ASP A 383 4.23 -4.61 9.93
N LYS A 384 3.15 -3.91 9.62
CA LYS A 384 1.83 -4.49 9.55
C LYS A 384 1.43 -4.66 8.09
N LEU A 385 1.97 -5.67 7.42
CA LEU A 385 1.52 -6.11 6.11
C LEU A 385 0.98 -7.54 6.23
N PRO A 386 -0.34 -7.74 6.11
CA PRO A 386 -0.96 -9.05 6.29
C PRO A 386 -0.25 -10.15 5.53
N ASP A 387 0.03 -9.97 4.25
CA ASP A 387 0.67 -10.97 3.37
C ASP A 387 2.11 -11.34 3.76
N ASN A 388 2.72 -10.66 4.75
CA ASN A 388 4.01 -11.07 5.30
C ASN A 388 3.95 -12.44 5.99
N TRP A 389 2.75 -13.02 6.23
CA TRP A 389 2.61 -14.39 6.70
C TRP A 389 3.28 -15.41 5.76
N LEU A 390 3.35 -15.11 4.46
CA LEU A 390 4.05 -15.92 3.45
C LEU A 390 5.56 -16.00 3.67
N TYR A 391 6.11 -15.07 4.43
CA TYR A 391 7.56 -14.90 4.65
C TYR A 391 7.99 -15.10 6.12
N VAL A 392 7.11 -15.61 6.98
CA VAL A 392 7.43 -15.81 8.41
C VAL A 392 8.70 -16.64 8.60
N GLY A 393 8.90 -17.69 7.80
CA GLY A 393 10.15 -18.46 7.83
C GLY A 393 11.39 -17.62 7.53
N ALA A 394 11.32 -16.72 6.55
CA ALA A 394 12.41 -15.80 6.22
C ALA A 394 12.61 -14.73 7.33
N ILE A 395 11.52 -14.19 7.89
CA ILE A 395 11.61 -13.26 9.04
C ILE A 395 12.38 -13.92 10.19
N ARG A 396 12.01 -15.15 10.56
CA ARG A 396 12.66 -15.91 11.64
C ARG A 396 14.14 -16.18 11.36
N ALA A 397 14.50 -16.43 10.10
CA ALA A 397 15.87 -16.67 9.72
C ALA A 397 16.73 -15.41 9.72
N MET A 398 16.21 -14.29 9.22
CA MET A 398 16.98 -13.06 9.07
C MET A 398 16.88 -12.09 10.26
N LEU A 399 15.82 -12.20 11.08
CA LEU A 399 15.55 -11.32 12.22
C LEU A 399 15.13 -12.19 13.44
N PRO A 400 16.04 -13.00 14.00
CA PRO A 400 15.69 -13.99 15.02
C PRO A 400 15.16 -13.39 16.33
N GLU A 401 15.37 -12.11 16.60
CA GLU A 401 14.83 -11.42 17.79
C GLU A 401 13.53 -10.64 17.52
N ALA A 402 13.06 -10.57 16.26
CA ALA A 402 11.80 -9.92 15.93
C ALA A 402 10.59 -10.67 16.54
N ARG A 403 9.58 -9.93 16.96
CA ARG A 403 8.29 -10.48 17.38
C ARG A 403 7.32 -10.52 16.21
N ILE A 404 6.55 -11.60 16.12
CA ILE A 404 5.57 -11.82 15.06
C ILE A 404 4.20 -12.06 15.71
N ILE A 405 3.21 -11.30 15.29
CA ILE A 405 1.83 -11.42 15.76
C ILE A 405 0.98 -11.89 14.59
N ASP A 406 0.49 -13.11 14.66
CA ASP A 406 -0.47 -13.69 13.70
C ASP A 406 -1.89 -13.32 14.14
N CYS A 407 -2.52 -12.40 13.39
CA CYS A 407 -3.85 -11.90 13.71
C CYS A 407 -4.93 -12.82 13.15
N ARG A 408 -5.78 -13.35 14.01
CA ARG A 408 -6.89 -14.24 13.64
C ARG A 408 -8.22 -13.69 14.09
N ARG A 409 -9.21 -13.92 13.26
CA ARG A 409 -10.61 -13.61 13.49
C ARG A 409 -11.46 -14.73 12.93
N ASP A 410 -12.71 -14.84 13.37
CA ASP A 410 -13.68 -15.78 12.78
C ASP A 410 -13.53 -15.88 11.26
N PRO A 411 -13.37 -17.08 10.70
CA PRO A 411 -13.06 -17.26 9.28
C PRO A 411 -14.16 -16.73 8.36
N LEU A 412 -15.43 -16.91 8.71
CA LEU A 412 -16.55 -16.42 7.91
C LEU A 412 -16.56 -14.89 7.88
N GLU A 413 -16.38 -14.24 9.03
CA GLU A 413 -16.29 -12.78 9.16
C GLU A 413 -15.12 -12.21 8.37
N THR A 414 -13.94 -12.85 8.47
CA THR A 414 -12.73 -12.41 7.78
C THR A 414 -12.87 -12.54 6.26
N CYS A 415 -13.28 -13.73 5.79
CA CYS A 415 -13.42 -14.00 4.37
C CYS A 415 -14.54 -13.18 3.73
N TRP A 416 -15.69 -13.03 4.41
CA TRP A 416 -16.76 -12.15 3.95
C TRP A 416 -16.31 -10.69 3.88
N SER A 417 -15.55 -10.23 4.88
CA SER A 417 -14.99 -8.87 4.87
C SER A 417 -13.96 -8.64 3.76
N CYS A 418 -13.20 -9.67 3.35
CA CYS A 418 -12.32 -9.63 2.19
C CYS A 418 -13.11 -9.59 0.89
N TYR A 419 -14.14 -10.43 0.76
CA TYR A 419 -15.00 -10.51 -0.44
C TYR A 419 -15.68 -9.19 -0.79
N LYS A 420 -16.06 -8.41 0.22
CA LYS A 420 -16.68 -7.09 0.06
C LYS A 420 -15.69 -5.96 -0.23
N GLN A 421 -14.39 -6.24 -0.23
CA GLN A 421 -13.37 -5.20 -0.39
C GLN A 421 -12.77 -5.27 -1.80
N LEU A 422 -12.82 -4.14 -2.51
CA LEU A 422 -11.99 -3.97 -3.70
C LEU A 422 -10.56 -3.61 -3.26
N PHE A 423 -9.64 -4.53 -3.50
CA PHE A 423 -8.21 -4.29 -3.29
C PHE A 423 -7.58 -3.61 -4.52
N GLY A 424 -6.36 -3.09 -4.35
CA GLY A 424 -5.63 -2.48 -5.45
C GLY A 424 -5.35 -3.48 -6.59
N PRO A 425 -5.07 -3.00 -7.80
CA PRO A 425 -4.81 -3.85 -8.96
C PRO A 425 -3.73 -4.91 -8.69
N GLY A 426 -4.04 -6.18 -8.94
CA GLY A 426 -3.14 -7.31 -8.71
C GLY A 426 -2.93 -7.71 -7.25
N LEU A 427 -3.52 -6.98 -6.29
CA LEU A 427 -3.45 -7.32 -4.88
C LEU A 427 -4.63 -8.20 -4.47
N ALA A 428 -4.37 -9.14 -3.55
CA ALA A 428 -5.37 -10.02 -2.93
C ALA A 428 -6.33 -10.69 -3.94
N THR A 429 -5.82 -11.14 -5.09
CA THR A 429 -6.61 -11.76 -6.17
C THR A 429 -7.41 -12.98 -5.70
N PHE A 430 -7.00 -13.62 -4.62
CA PHE A 430 -7.73 -14.69 -3.94
C PHE A 430 -9.08 -14.25 -3.36
N SER A 431 -9.26 -12.95 -3.09
CA SER A 431 -10.43 -12.45 -2.34
C SER A 431 -11.73 -12.40 -3.14
N TYR A 432 -11.67 -12.56 -4.44
CA TYR A 432 -12.82 -12.39 -5.34
C TYR A 432 -13.59 -13.69 -5.65
N GLY A 433 -13.29 -14.79 -4.95
CA GLY A 433 -14.01 -16.07 -5.05
C GLY A 433 -14.02 -16.81 -3.72
N PHE A 434 -15.09 -17.54 -3.40
CA PHE A 434 -15.21 -18.24 -2.12
C PHE A 434 -14.19 -19.37 -1.99
N ASP A 435 -13.98 -20.16 -3.05
CA ASP A 435 -12.99 -21.25 -3.04
C ASP A 435 -11.56 -20.74 -2.88
N SER A 436 -11.21 -19.68 -3.59
CA SER A 436 -9.90 -19.07 -3.51
C SER A 436 -9.65 -18.41 -2.14
N LEU A 437 -10.68 -17.79 -1.55
CA LEU A 437 -10.65 -17.28 -0.19
C LEU A 437 -10.42 -18.39 0.84
N ALA A 438 -11.17 -19.48 0.73
CA ALA A 438 -11.05 -20.63 1.63
C ALA A 438 -9.67 -21.28 1.54
N GLN A 439 -9.14 -21.46 0.30
CA GLN A 439 -7.80 -21.98 0.07
C GLN A 439 -6.72 -21.09 0.70
N TYR A 440 -6.81 -19.78 0.50
CA TYR A 440 -5.82 -18.83 1.02
C TYR A 440 -5.89 -18.73 2.55
N TRP A 441 -7.11 -18.69 3.10
CA TRP A 441 -7.34 -18.69 4.54
C TRP A 441 -6.77 -19.95 5.21
N GLN A 442 -7.08 -21.11 4.70
CA GLN A 442 -6.57 -22.39 5.24
C GLN A 442 -5.04 -22.43 5.24
N ALA A 443 -4.41 -22.04 4.15
CA ALA A 443 -2.96 -22.01 4.04
C ALA A 443 -2.34 -21.05 5.09
N CYS A 444 -2.95 -19.89 5.32
CA CYS A 444 -2.50 -18.93 6.32
C CYS A 444 -2.60 -19.51 7.74
N GLU A 445 -3.74 -20.12 8.08
CA GLU A 445 -3.96 -20.74 9.40
C GLU A 445 -2.95 -21.87 9.65
N HIS A 446 -2.81 -22.81 8.71
CA HIS A 446 -1.88 -23.94 8.85
C HIS A 446 -0.43 -23.50 9.01
N MET A 447 -0.01 -22.52 8.22
CA MET A 447 1.36 -21.99 8.33
C MET A 447 1.57 -21.25 9.64
N GLY A 448 0.60 -20.47 10.09
CA GLY A 448 0.64 -19.79 11.37
C GLY A 448 0.72 -20.76 12.54
N ASP A 449 -0.09 -21.84 12.55
CA ASP A 449 -0.05 -22.90 13.56
C ASP A 449 1.29 -23.63 13.58
N ARG A 450 1.84 -23.93 12.40
CA ARG A 450 3.17 -24.51 12.29
C ARG A 450 4.23 -23.63 12.94
N TRP A 451 4.24 -22.34 12.61
CA TRP A 451 5.24 -21.41 13.13
C TRP A 451 5.07 -21.15 14.63
N ALA A 452 3.82 -21.09 15.14
CA ALA A 452 3.55 -20.95 16.56
C ALA A 452 4.03 -22.15 17.38
N ARG A 453 3.90 -23.37 16.84
CA ARG A 453 4.46 -24.57 17.48
C ARG A 453 5.98 -24.63 17.46
N GLN A 454 6.61 -24.16 16.36
CA GLN A 454 8.07 -24.21 16.21
C GLN A 454 8.80 -23.11 17.00
N SER A 455 8.18 -21.97 17.23
CA SER A 455 8.80 -20.81 17.92
C SER A 455 7.78 -19.98 18.67
N PRO A 456 7.21 -20.54 19.75
CA PRO A 456 6.18 -19.85 20.56
C PRO A 456 6.70 -18.58 21.24
N GLU A 457 8.01 -18.48 21.43
CA GLU A 457 8.67 -17.28 21.98
C GLU A 457 8.77 -16.14 20.95
N GLN A 458 8.71 -16.44 19.64
CA GLN A 458 8.85 -15.46 18.56
C GLN A 458 7.52 -15.14 17.88
N LEU A 459 6.58 -16.10 17.82
CA LEU A 459 5.28 -15.91 17.17
C LEU A 459 4.13 -16.17 18.14
N ARG A 460 3.24 -15.17 18.26
CA ARG A 460 1.98 -15.23 19.01
C ARG A 460 0.79 -15.20 18.07
N ILE A 461 -0.14 -16.12 18.23
CA ILE A 461 -1.47 -16.05 17.62
C ILE A 461 -2.33 -15.12 18.49
N GLN A 462 -2.91 -14.08 17.88
CA GLN A 462 -3.77 -13.12 18.57
C GLN A 462 -5.19 -13.17 18.01
N SER A 463 -6.14 -13.63 18.82
CA SER A 463 -7.56 -13.60 18.47
C SER A 463 -8.13 -12.19 18.57
N TYR A 464 -8.86 -11.79 17.54
CA TYR A 464 -9.65 -10.55 17.51
C TYR A 464 -10.78 -10.60 18.56
N GLU A 465 -11.50 -11.71 18.64
CA GLU A 465 -12.62 -11.90 19.55
C GLU A 465 -12.16 -11.83 21.01
N ALA A 466 -11.05 -12.48 21.34
CA ALA A 466 -10.47 -12.39 22.67
C ALA A 466 -10.07 -10.96 23.03
N LEU A 467 -9.48 -10.22 22.09
CA LEU A 467 -9.11 -8.82 22.32
C LEU A 467 -10.34 -7.93 22.56
N VAL A 468 -11.44 -8.17 21.85
CA VAL A 468 -12.66 -7.35 21.98
C VAL A 468 -13.42 -7.70 23.26
N THR A 469 -13.42 -8.96 23.69
CA THR A 469 -14.14 -9.42 24.87
C THR A 469 -13.37 -9.19 26.18
N GLN A 470 -12.04 -9.28 26.14
CA GLN A 470 -11.15 -9.15 27.31
C GLN A 470 -9.98 -8.19 27.02
N PRO A 471 -10.25 -6.93 26.68
CA PRO A 471 -9.24 -6.03 26.11
C PRO A 471 -8.03 -5.83 27.05
N GLU A 472 -8.24 -5.58 28.33
CA GLU A 472 -7.13 -5.35 29.24
C GLU A 472 -6.21 -6.56 29.38
N THR A 473 -6.79 -7.76 29.58
CA THR A 473 -6.03 -9.01 29.69
C THR A 473 -5.21 -9.25 28.43
N GLN A 474 -5.86 -9.17 27.28
CA GLN A 474 -5.21 -9.44 26.00
C GLN A 474 -4.13 -8.40 25.65
N ILE A 475 -4.34 -7.14 25.99
CA ILE A 475 -3.32 -6.09 25.77
C ILE A 475 -2.12 -6.29 26.70
N ARG A 476 -2.33 -6.66 27.97
CA ARG A 476 -1.23 -6.98 28.90
C ARG A 476 -0.38 -8.16 28.38
N GLU A 477 -1.03 -9.23 27.95
CA GLU A 477 -0.35 -10.40 27.38
C GLU A 477 0.39 -10.06 26.07
N LEU A 478 -0.23 -9.27 25.19
CA LEU A 478 0.37 -8.81 23.93
C LEU A 478 1.63 -8.00 24.18
N LEU A 479 1.57 -7.03 25.11
CA LEU A 479 2.72 -6.21 25.49
C LEU A 479 3.82 -7.05 26.13
N ALA A 480 3.48 -7.98 27.02
CA ALA A 480 4.44 -8.90 27.64
C ALA A 480 5.14 -9.77 26.59
N PHE A 481 4.41 -10.32 25.61
CA PHE A 481 4.97 -11.05 24.48
C PHE A 481 5.95 -10.18 23.66
N CYS A 482 5.61 -8.92 23.43
CA CYS A 482 6.47 -7.96 22.75
C CYS A 482 7.62 -7.43 23.63
N GLN A 483 7.77 -7.93 24.87
CA GLN A 483 8.76 -7.44 25.86
C GLN A 483 8.63 -5.94 26.16
N LEU A 484 7.38 -5.46 26.17
CA LEU A 484 7.03 -4.06 26.48
C LEU A 484 6.36 -3.97 27.86
N PRO A 485 6.69 -2.95 28.66
CA PRO A 485 5.96 -2.67 29.89
C PRO A 485 4.50 -2.29 29.57
N TYR A 486 3.59 -2.62 30.49
CA TYR A 486 2.20 -2.21 30.33
C TYR A 486 2.06 -0.68 30.35
N GLN A 487 1.28 -0.14 29.39
CA GLN A 487 0.91 1.27 29.30
C GLN A 487 -0.60 1.39 29.13
N SER A 488 -1.24 2.18 29.98
CA SER A 488 -2.70 2.39 29.93
C SER A 488 -3.16 3.07 28.64
N ALA A 489 -2.28 3.80 27.96
CA ALA A 489 -2.54 4.38 26.65
C ALA A 489 -2.90 3.31 25.60
N CYS A 490 -2.36 2.08 25.73
CA CYS A 490 -2.70 0.97 24.84
C CYS A 490 -4.16 0.49 24.98
N LEU A 491 -4.77 0.68 26.14
CA LEU A 491 -6.20 0.40 26.35
C LEU A 491 -7.07 1.51 25.73
N ASN A 492 -6.54 2.74 25.67
CA ASN A 492 -7.22 3.91 25.10
C ASN A 492 -6.71 4.22 23.68
N PHE A 493 -6.32 3.19 22.93
CA PHE A 493 -5.69 3.29 21.61
C PHE A 493 -6.49 4.13 20.59
N GLN A 494 -7.83 4.24 20.74
CA GLN A 494 -8.69 5.04 19.86
C GLN A 494 -8.35 6.55 19.90
N SER A 495 -7.75 7.02 20.99
CA SER A 495 -7.31 8.42 21.14
C SER A 495 -5.94 8.70 20.51
N ALA A 496 -5.21 7.67 20.08
CA ALA A 496 -3.91 7.84 19.45
C ALA A 496 -4.04 8.56 18.10
N GLN A 497 -3.44 9.74 18.01
CA GLN A 497 -3.45 10.57 16.81
C GLN A 497 -2.27 10.16 15.91
N ARG A 498 -2.49 9.20 15.04
CA ARG A 498 -1.54 8.83 13.98
C ARG A 498 -2.29 8.65 12.66
N ALA A 499 -1.64 8.87 11.55
CA ALA A 499 -2.21 8.56 10.25
C ALA A 499 -2.29 7.03 10.03
N ILE A 500 -3.39 6.56 9.41
CA ILE A 500 -3.64 5.14 9.17
C ILE A 500 -4.02 4.93 7.71
N ARG A 501 -3.21 4.17 6.97
CA ARG A 501 -3.40 3.91 5.54
C ARG A 501 -3.99 2.52 5.30
N THR A 502 -5.20 2.28 5.77
CA THR A 502 -5.90 1.00 5.52
C THR A 502 -7.39 1.22 5.30
N PRO A 503 -8.11 0.26 4.70
CA PRO A 503 -9.58 0.32 4.63
C PRO A 503 -10.27 0.43 5.99
N SER A 504 -9.57 0.13 7.10
CA SER A 504 -10.09 0.19 8.47
C SER A 504 -9.73 1.50 9.20
N ALA A 505 -9.11 2.48 8.52
CA ALA A 505 -8.53 3.67 9.14
C ALA A 505 -9.49 4.43 10.08
N LEU A 506 -10.74 4.59 9.68
CA LEU A 506 -11.74 5.29 10.48
C LEU A 506 -12.40 4.38 11.53
N GLN A 507 -12.49 3.07 11.25
CA GLN A 507 -13.12 2.11 12.16
C GLN A 507 -12.32 1.91 13.45
N VAL A 508 -10.99 1.82 13.37
CA VAL A 508 -10.11 1.61 14.53
C VAL A 508 -9.97 2.83 15.44
N ARG A 509 -10.53 3.97 15.06
CA ARG A 509 -10.63 5.18 15.88
C ARG A 509 -11.92 5.22 16.72
N GLN A 510 -12.79 4.23 16.55
CA GLN A 510 -14.02 4.09 17.33
C GLN A 510 -13.79 3.15 18.52
N PRO A 511 -14.56 3.29 19.60
CA PRO A 511 -14.54 2.33 20.71
C PRO A 511 -14.79 0.90 20.22
N LEU A 512 -14.19 -0.08 20.90
CA LEU A 512 -14.43 -1.49 20.62
C LEU A 512 -15.93 -1.81 20.75
N ARG A 513 -16.50 -2.40 19.70
CA ARG A 513 -17.89 -2.85 19.70
C ARG A 513 -17.91 -4.37 19.83
N GLN A 514 -18.55 -4.86 20.87
CA GLN A 514 -18.67 -6.31 21.14
C GLN A 514 -19.61 -7.07 20.20
N THR A 515 -20.42 -6.37 19.38
CA THR A 515 -21.66 -6.95 18.81
C THR A 515 -21.76 -6.96 17.30
N SER A 516 -20.76 -6.60 16.52
CA SER A 516 -20.94 -6.66 15.07
C SER A 516 -20.28 -7.90 14.46
N THR A 517 -21.11 -8.91 14.18
CA THR A 517 -20.80 -10.01 13.27
C THR A 517 -21.54 -9.76 11.94
N PRO A 518 -21.05 -8.89 11.05
CA PRO A 518 -21.75 -8.54 9.81
C PRO A 518 -22.11 -9.76 8.96
N ALA A 519 -21.27 -10.80 8.94
CA ALA A 519 -21.55 -12.03 8.23
C ALA A 519 -22.77 -12.77 8.80
N ALA A 520 -23.01 -12.70 10.12
CA ALA A 520 -24.16 -13.33 10.74
C ALA A 520 -25.50 -12.73 10.24
N LEU A 521 -25.53 -11.46 9.89
CA LEU A 521 -26.72 -10.79 9.36
C LEU A 521 -27.15 -11.34 7.99
N PHE A 522 -26.23 -11.90 7.23
CA PHE A 522 -26.53 -12.54 5.93
C PHE A 522 -27.11 -13.96 6.08
N GLY A 523 -27.02 -14.58 7.26
CA GLY A 523 -27.62 -15.89 7.54
C GLY A 523 -27.24 -16.97 6.52
N ALA A 524 -28.22 -17.67 5.98
CA ALA A 524 -28.06 -18.73 4.98
C ALA A 524 -27.54 -18.23 3.61
N LEU A 525 -27.59 -16.94 3.33
CA LEU A 525 -27.03 -16.38 2.10
C LEU A 525 -25.51 -16.62 1.97
N LEU A 526 -24.81 -16.82 3.09
CA LEU A 526 -23.38 -17.14 3.11
C LEU A 526 -23.08 -18.64 3.26
N ASP A 527 -24.06 -19.54 3.14
CA ASP A 527 -23.81 -20.98 3.18
C ASP A 527 -22.84 -21.48 2.10
N PRO A 528 -22.80 -20.91 0.88
CA PRO A 528 -21.75 -21.25 -0.09
C PRO A 528 -20.33 -20.95 0.42
N LEU A 529 -20.13 -19.83 1.13
CA LEU A 529 -18.83 -19.50 1.74
C LEU A 529 -18.52 -20.41 2.94
N ARG A 530 -19.51 -20.75 3.78
CA ARG A 530 -19.33 -21.72 4.86
C ARG A 530 -18.89 -23.08 4.34
N THR A 531 -19.58 -23.59 3.31
CA THR A 531 -19.25 -24.86 2.66
C THR A 531 -17.83 -24.84 2.09
N ALA A 532 -17.40 -23.77 1.46
CA ALA A 532 -16.03 -23.62 0.95
C ALA A 532 -15.00 -23.67 2.08
N LEU A 533 -15.27 -22.97 3.19
CA LEU A 533 -14.38 -22.96 4.37
C LEU A 533 -14.31 -24.33 5.07
N GLU A 534 -15.41 -25.05 5.16
CA GLU A 534 -15.47 -26.41 5.70
C GLU A 534 -14.77 -27.42 4.80
N GLY A 535 -15.00 -27.34 3.50
CA GLY A 535 -14.35 -28.20 2.49
C GLY A 535 -12.82 -28.00 2.47
N ALA A 536 -12.36 -26.78 2.67
CA ALA A 536 -10.94 -26.50 2.78
C ALA A 536 -10.31 -27.19 4.01
N ARG A 537 -11.00 -27.23 5.16
CA ARG A 537 -10.51 -27.91 6.39
C ARG A 537 -10.33 -29.42 6.23
N ILE A 538 -11.10 -30.06 5.37
CA ILE A 538 -11.10 -31.52 5.18
C ILE A 538 -9.98 -31.99 4.23
N SER A 539 -9.41 -31.09 3.43
CA SER A 539 -8.43 -31.41 2.38
C SER A 539 -6.99 -31.57 2.90
N GLU A 540 -6.76 -31.96 4.15
CA GLU A 540 -5.42 -32.30 4.61
C GLU A 540 -4.97 -33.65 4.04
N PRO A 541 -3.83 -33.73 3.30
CA PRO A 541 -3.06 -34.96 3.28
C PRO A 541 -2.29 -35.03 4.61
N GLY A 542 -2.51 -36.09 5.38
CA GLY A 542 -1.83 -36.42 6.63
C GLY A 542 -0.30 -36.41 6.52
#